data_eb75a1a9cc23a60250d6f8193f94523a
#
_entry.id   eb75a1a9cc23a60250d6f8193f94523a
#
_cell.length_a   1.000
_cell.length_b   1.000
_cell.length_c   1.000
_cell.angle_alpha   90.00
_cell.angle_beta   90.00
_cell.angle_gamma   90.00
#
_symmetry.space_group_name_H-M   'P 1'
#
loop_
_entity.id
_entity.type
_entity.pdbx_description
1 polymer ?
#
loop_
_entity_poly.entity_id
_entity_poly.type
_entity_poly.pdbx_seq_one_letter_code
_entity_poly.pdbx_strand_id
1 'polypeptide(L)'
;MVLLGIDGAGKTTTAAALAAAGRKAGRPAIVLRNRSGRRWLARVSTLCGLELPVRWADRFETVVRTANVAVSQVRACRREGLVVIDRHLVCQLVLRQGRGLPPGRVLPWLAARSIRPYAVVVLDVPAQIAQQRILRRGEDHESLDYLQIARTAYLELARTEGWSVVDATAATDVLAAQIAAAVDL
;
A
#
# COMPACT_ATOMS: atom_id res chain seq x y z
N MET A 1 -5.89 10.83 2.20
CA MET A 1 -4.93 10.07 3.00
C MET A 1 -4.38 8.86 2.25
N VAL A 2 -3.21 8.34 2.64
CA VAL A 2 -2.59 7.15 2.04
C VAL A 2 -2.41 6.09 3.13
N LEU A 3 -2.82 4.84 2.85
CA LEU A 3 -2.57 3.69 3.72
C LEU A 3 -1.40 2.86 3.18
N LEU A 4 -0.40 2.65 4.02
CA LEU A 4 0.78 1.84 3.77
C LEU A 4 0.85 0.66 4.75
N GLY A 5 1.78 -0.26 4.52
CA GLY A 5 2.03 -1.44 5.36
C GLY A 5 2.24 -2.70 4.53
N ILE A 6 2.68 -3.78 5.18
CA ILE A 6 2.95 -5.07 4.54
C ILE A 6 1.68 -5.73 3.99
N ASP A 7 1.81 -6.70 3.12
CA ASP A 7 0.66 -7.50 2.70
C ASP A 7 0.13 -8.29 3.91
N GLY A 8 -1.19 -8.46 3.99
CA GLY A 8 -1.84 -8.99 5.20
C GLY A 8 -2.14 -7.97 6.31
N ALA A 9 -1.62 -6.73 6.25
CA ALA A 9 -1.89 -5.68 7.24
C ALA A 9 -3.33 -5.14 7.24
N GLY A 10 -4.18 -5.55 6.29
CA GLY A 10 -5.59 -5.13 6.27
C GLY A 10 -5.88 -3.82 5.55
N LYS A 11 -4.93 -3.24 4.81
CA LYS A 11 -5.06 -1.95 4.09
C LYS A 11 -6.40 -1.78 3.34
N THR A 12 -6.75 -2.76 2.52
CA THR A 12 -7.96 -2.70 1.69
C THR A 12 -9.25 -2.71 2.52
N THR A 13 -9.28 -3.52 3.58
CA THR A 13 -10.42 -3.62 4.51
C THR A 13 -10.57 -2.32 5.30
N THR A 14 -9.46 -1.82 5.83
CA THR A 14 -9.42 -0.55 6.58
C THR A 14 -9.80 0.65 5.69
N ALA A 15 -9.30 0.69 4.44
CA ALA A 15 -9.69 1.73 3.48
C ALA A 15 -11.21 1.74 3.22
N ALA A 16 -11.80 0.55 3.08
CA ALA A 16 -13.26 0.42 2.88
C ALA A 16 -14.04 0.87 4.13
N ALA A 17 -13.57 0.49 5.32
CA ALA A 17 -14.19 0.88 6.60
C ALA A 17 -14.13 2.41 6.82
N LEU A 18 -12.98 3.04 6.57
CA LEU A 18 -12.81 4.49 6.66
C LEU A 18 -13.75 5.23 5.69
N ALA A 19 -13.82 4.76 4.45
CA ALA A 19 -14.73 5.38 3.48
C ALA A 19 -16.20 5.17 3.85
N ALA A 20 -16.56 4.04 4.46
CA ALA A 20 -17.91 3.81 4.98
C ALA A 20 -18.24 4.73 6.17
N ALA A 21 -17.28 4.88 7.10
CA ALA A 21 -17.42 5.80 8.25
C ALA A 21 -17.59 7.25 7.78
N GLY A 22 -16.75 7.70 6.83
CA GLY A 22 -16.87 9.05 6.24
C GLY A 22 -18.26 9.29 5.64
N ARG A 23 -18.78 8.33 4.87
CA ARG A 23 -20.14 8.44 4.29
C ARG A 23 -21.24 8.47 5.35
N LYS A 24 -21.11 7.66 6.42
CA LYS A 24 -22.05 7.71 7.56
C LYS A 24 -22.04 9.05 8.27
N ALA A 25 -20.90 9.74 8.32
CA ALA A 25 -20.75 11.08 8.85
C ALA A 25 -21.17 12.19 7.85
N GLY A 26 -21.84 11.85 6.75
CA GLY A 26 -22.31 12.81 5.74
C GLY A 26 -21.20 13.38 4.83
N ARG A 27 -19.98 12.84 4.87
CA ARG A 27 -18.87 13.29 4.03
C ARG A 27 -18.73 12.40 2.80
N PRO A 28 -18.60 12.94 1.57
CA PRO A 28 -18.25 12.15 0.40
C PRO A 28 -16.95 11.40 0.65
N ALA A 29 -16.93 10.09 0.39
CA ALA A 29 -15.74 9.28 0.64
C ALA A 29 -15.55 8.23 -0.46
N ILE A 30 -14.31 8.13 -0.98
CA ILE A 30 -13.91 7.18 -2.01
C ILE A 30 -12.62 6.45 -1.64
N VAL A 31 -12.47 5.23 -2.18
CA VAL A 31 -11.23 4.45 -2.08
C VAL A 31 -10.62 4.32 -3.47
N LEU A 32 -9.37 4.74 -3.61
CA LEU A 32 -8.57 4.59 -4.82
C LEU A 32 -7.53 3.48 -4.61
N ARG A 33 -7.58 2.44 -5.45
CA ARG A 33 -6.69 1.26 -5.32
C ARG A 33 -5.62 1.28 -6.40
N ASN A 34 -4.35 1.35 -5.99
CA ASN A 34 -3.20 1.36 -6.89
C ASN A 34 -2.60 -0.04 -7.03
N ARG A 35 -3.21 -0.85 -7.89
CA ARG A 35 -2.71 -2.21 -8.18
C ARG A 35 -1.39 -2.14 -8.97
N SER A 36 -0.45 -3.07 -8.69
CA SER A 36 0.84 -3.13 -9.39
C SER A 36 0.82 -3.86 -10.72
N GLY A 37 -0.28 -4.55 -11.04
CA GLY A 37 -0.34 -5.42 -12.21
C GLY A 37 0.39 -6.77 -12.05
N ARG A 38 1.05 -7.03 -10.91
CA ARG A 38 1.85 -8.26 -10.66
C ARG A 38 1.07 -9.54 -10.94
N ARG A 39 -0.18 -9.65 -10.45
CA ARG A 39 -1.02 -10.83 -10.68
C ARG A 39 -1.37 -11.04 -12.16
N TRP A 40 -1.61 -9.94 -12.88
CA TRP A 40 -1.83 -10.00 -14.32
C TRP A 40 -0.58 -10.46 -15.06
N LEU A 41 0.58 -9.87 -14.73
CA LEU A 41 1.86 -10.24 -15.30
C LEU A 41 2.21 -11.72 -15.05
N ALA A 42 2.01 -12.19 -13.81
CA ALA A 42 2.23 -13.58 -13.45
C ALA A 42 1.35 -14.54 -14.28
N ARG A 43 0.05 -14.21 -14.44
CA ARG A 43 -0.86 -15.02 -15.27
C ARG A 43 -0.42 -15.06 -16.75
N VAL A 44 -0.05 -13.92 -17.31
CA VAL A 44 0.44 -13.85 -18.71
C VAL A 44 1.74 -14.62 -18.86
N SER A 45 2.68 -14.49 -17.93
CA SER A 45 3.94 -15.24 -17.90
C SER A 45 3.69 -16.75 -17.91
N THR A 46 2.79 -17.22 -17.03
CA THR A 46 2.41 -18.64 -16.97
C THR A 46 1.74 -19.12 -18.27
N LEU A 47 0.84 -18.34 -18.85
CA LEU A 47 0.14 -18.69 -20.10
C LEU A 47 1.09 -18.73 -21.31
N CYS A 48 2.08 -17.85 -21.33
CA CYS A 48 3.06 -17.79 -22.43
C CYS A 48 4.28 -18.70 -22.22
N GLY A 49 4.40 -19.37 -21.06
CA GLY A 49 5.57 -20.18 -20.72
C GLY A 49 6.87 -19.38 -20.62
N LEU A 50 6.77 -18.06 -20.41
CA LEU A 50 7.91 -17.14 -20.35
C LEU A 50 8.23 -16.78 -18.89
N GLU A 51 9.41 -17.15 -18.42
CA GLU A 51 9.94 -16.66 -17.15
C GLU A 51 10.58 -15.28 -17.36
N LEU A 52 9.88 -14.24 -16.90
CA LEU A 52 10.42 -12.88 -16.97
C LEU A 52 11.50 -12.67 -15.92
N PRO A 53 12.71 -12.20 -16.28
CA PRO A 53 13.72 -11.81 -15.30
C PRO A 53 13.15 -10.79 -14.30
N VAL A 54 13.55 -10.92 -13.04
CA VAL A 54 13.05 -10.10 -11.91
C VAL A 54 13.12 -8.59 -12.21
N ARG A 55 14.19 -8.14 -12.91
CA ARG A 55 14.37 -6.73 -13.28
C ARG A 55 13.32 -6.22 -14.26
N TRP A 56 12.87 -7.04 -15.21
CA TRP A 56 11.83 -6.67 -16.17
C TRP A 56 10.46 -6.67 -15.51
N ALA A 57 10.17 -7.66 -14.67
CA ALA A 57 8.95 -7.69 -13.88
C ALA A 57 8.85 -6.46 -12.97
N ASP A 58 9.95 -6.08 -12.29
CA ASP A 58 10.01 -4.87 -11.46
C ASP A 58 9.78 -3.58 -12.27
N ARG A 59 10.39 -3.45 -13.43
CA ARG A 59 10.17 -2.28 -14.32
C ARG A 59 8.71 -2.18 -14.73
N PHE A 60 8.09 -3.27 -15.14
CA PHE A 60 6.68 -3.31 -15.51
C PHE A 60 5.79 -2.92 -14.32
N GLU A 61 5.99 -3.55 -13.17
CA GLU A 61 5.26 -3.23 -11.94
C GLU A 61 5.40 -1.75 -11.57
N THR A 62 6.61 -1.19 -11.72
CA THR A 62 6.90 0.22 -11.44
C THR A 62 6.13 1.14 -12.38
N VAL A 63 6.13 0.88 -13.68
CA VAL A 63 5.40 1.68 -14.68
C VAL A 63 3.89 1.65 -14.41
N VAL A 64 3.33 0.44 -14.25
CA VAL A 64 1.90 0.28 -13.98
C VAL A 64 1.48 0.98 -12.68
N ARG A 65 2.28 0.83 -11.62
CA ARG A 65 2.00 1.49 -10.34
C ARG A 65 2.11 3.01 -10.45
N THR A 66 3.12 3.52 -11.17
CA THR A 66 3.30 4.96 -11.39
C THR A 66 2.10 5.54 -12.14
N ALA A 67 1.66 4.89 -13.20
CA ALA A 67 0.47 5.31 -13.95
C ALA A 67 -0.79 5.30 -13.07
N ASN A 68 -1.01 4.24 -12.30
CA ASN A 68 -2.16 4.15 -11.38
C ASN A 68 -2.12 5.23 -10.30
N VAL A 69 -0.95 5.52 -9.72
CA VAL A 69 -0.81 6.59 -8.72
C VAL A 69 -1.08 7.95 -9.36
N ALA A 70 -0.56 8.23 -10.55
CA ALA A 70 -0.83 9.48 -11.26
C ALA A 70 -2.33 9.68 -11.55
N VAL A 71 -3.01 8.63 -12.04
CA VAL A 71 -4.47 8.66 -12.25
C VAL A 71 -5.22 8.87 -10.93
N SER A 72 -4.79 8.20 -9.85
CA SER A 72 -5.39 8.36 -8.54
C SER A 72 -5.22 9.77 -7.99
N GLN A 73 -4.06 10.41 -8.21
CA GLN A 73 -3.84 11.80 -7.82
C GLN A 73 -4.75 12.77 -8.57
N VAL A 74 -4.85 12.63 -9.89
CA VAL A 74 -5.77 13.47 -10.69
C VAL A 74 -7.21 13.29 -10.22
N ARG A 75 -7.63 12.05 -9.91
CA ARG A 75 -8.98 11.79 -9.36
C ARG A 75 -9.15 12.37 -7.96
N ALA A 76 -8.13 12.29 -7.11
CA ALA A 76 -8.15 12.84 -5.77
C ALA A 76 -8.30 14.38 -5.79
N CYS A 77 -7.53 15.07 -6.65
CA CYS A 77 -7.60 16.53 -6.79
C CYS A 77 -8.95 17.04 -7.30
N ARG A 78 -9.73 16.20 -7.98
CA ARG A 78 -11.05 16.54 -8.53
C ARG A 78 -12.21 16.14 -7.62
N ARG A 79 -11.94 15.63 -6.43
CA ARG A 79 -12.94 15.14 -5.49
C ARG A 79 -12.88 15.90 -4.19
N GLU A 80 -14.03 16.33 -3.73
CA GLU A 80 -14.22 16.83 -2.37
C GLU A 80 -14.45 15.67 -1.42
N GLY A 81 -14.12 15.85 -0.15
CA GLY A 81 -14.30 14.87 0.91
C GLY A 81 -13.12 13.95 1.13
N LEU A 82 -13.38 12.78 1.69
CA LEU A 82 -12.35 11.82 2.10
C LEU A 82 -11.91 10.95 0.92
N VAL A 83 -10.65 11.08 0.52
CA VAL A 83 -10.02 10.16 -0.45
C VAL A 83 -9.03 9.28 0.28
N VAL A 84 -9.31 7.97 0.32
CA VAL A 84 -8.41 6.95 0.87
C VAL A 84 -7.69 6.24 -0.26
N ILE A 85 -6.36 6.33 -0.29
CA ILE A 85 -5.50 5.71 -1.30
C ILE A 85 -4.91 4.43 -0.71
N ASP A 86 -5.32 3.29 -1.25
CA ASP A 86 -4.79 1.96 -0.90
C ASP A 86 -3.60 1.64 -1.81
N ARG A 87 -2.40 1.68 -1.27
CA ARG A 87 -1.07 1.53 -1.89
C ARG A 87 -0.59 2.77 -2.67
N HIS A 88 0.70 3.01 -2.59
CA HIS A 88 1.39 4.14 -3.21
C HIS A 88 2.72 3.71 -3.84
N LEU A 89 3.47 4.63 -4.47
CA LEU A 89 4.81 4.34 -5.04
C LEU A 89 5.81 3.89 -3.97
N VAL A 90 5.65 4.33 -2.73
CA VAL A 90 6.44 3.85 -1.58
C VAL A 90 6.41 2.32 -1.47
N CYS A 91 5.29 1.68 -1.77
CA CYS A 91 5.20 0.21 -1.76
C CYS A 91 6.16 -0.44 -2.79
N GLN A 92 6.50 0.25 -3.88
CA GLN A 92 7.46 -0.26 -4.86
C GLN A 92 8.90 -0.13 -4.36
N LEU A 93 9.21 0.91 -3.58
CA LEU A 93 10.51 1.05 -2.93
C LEU A 93 10.75 -0.07 -1.92
N VAL A 94 9.77 -0.32 -1.05
CA VAL A 94 9.83 -1.41 -0.08
C VAL A 94 9.94 -2.78 -0.77
N LEU A 95 9.19 -3.00 -1.86
CA LEU A 95 9.27 -4.23 -2.65
C LEU A 95 10.67 -4.43 -3.26
N ARG A 96 11.29 -3.36 -3.79
CA ARG A 96 12.66 -3.40 -4.32
C ARG A 96 13.67 -3.74 -3.23
N GLN A 97 13.55 -3.13 -2.06
CA GLN A 97 14.40 -3.44 -0.92
C GLN A 97 14.29 -4.92 -0.53
N GLY A 98 13.08 -5.46 -0.41
CA GLY A 98 12.85 -6.88 -0.11
C GLY A 98 13.36 -7.84 -1.19
N ARG A 99 13.51 -7.38 -2.44
CA ARG A 99 14.09 -8.14 -3.56
C ARG A 99 15.59 -7.91 -3.75
N GLY A 100 16.25 -7.13 -2.90
CA GLY A 100 17.65 -6.75 -3.05
C GLY A 100 17.92 -5.89 -4.31
N LEU A 101 16.91 -5.20 -4.83
CA LEU A 101 17.04 -4.34 -6.00
C LEU A 101 17.35 -2.89 -5.56
N PRO A 102 18.21 -2.17 -6.30
CA PRO A 102 18.54 -0.79 -5.96
C PRO A 102 17.30 0.11 -6.11
N PRO A 103 17.10 1.09 -5.21
CA PRO A 103 15.95 2.00 -5.28
C PRO A 103 15.97 2.88 -6.55
N GLY A 104 17.14 3.11 -7.13
CA GLY A 104 17.32 4.07 -8.21
C GLY A 104 17.19 5.52 -7.70
N ARG A 105 17.15 6.49 -8.62
CA ARG A 105 17.01 7.93 -8.28
C ARG A 105 15.61 8.47 -8.56
N VAL A 106 15.00 8.01 -9.64
CA VAL A 106 13.72 8.53 -10.13
C VAL A 106 12.55 8.08 -9.25
N LEU A 107 12.51 6.80 -8.89
CA LEU A 107 11.39 6.26 -8.11
C LEU A 107 11.29 6.85 -6.69
N PRO A 108 12.39 7.00 -5.91
CA PRO A 108 12.33 7.69 -4.62
C PRO A 108 11.86 9.14 -4.74
N TRP A 109 12.37 9.87 -5.73
CA TRP A 109 11.96 11.27 -5.98
C TRP A 109 10.46 11.37 -6.32
N LEU A 110 9.95 10.52 -7.24
CA LEU A 110 8.54 10.46 -7.57
C LEU A 110 7.68 10.07 -6.36
N ALA A 111 8.10 9.07 -5.58
CA ALA A 111 7.40 8.63 -4.39
C ALA A 111 7.28 9.75 -3.36
N ALA A 112 8.38 10.43 -3.05
CA ALA A 112 8.40 11.53 -2.09
C ALA A 112 7.53 12.72 -2.56
N ARG A 113 7.61 13.09 -3.84
CA ARG A 113 6.81 14.20 -4.36
C ARG A 113 5.32 13.88 -4.40
N SER A 114 4.96 12.66 -4.75
CA SER A 114 3.57 12.26 -4.91
C SER A 114 2.84 11.97 -3.59
N ILE A 115 3.58 11.69 -2.51
CA ILE A 115 2.98 11.39 -1.20
C ILE A 115 2.80 12.63 -0.31
N ARG A 116 3.62 13.67 -0.50
CA ARG A 116 3.62 14.90 0.32
C ARG A 116 2.25 15.54 0.58
N PRO A 117 1.30 15.58 -0.38
CA PRO A 117 0.00 16.22 -0.15
C PRO A 117 -0.94 15.44 0.76
N TYR A 118 -0.56 14.26 1.21
CA TYR A 118 -1.46 13.34 1.91
C TYR A 118 -1.04 13.09 3.36
N ALA A 119 -2.01 12.98 4.26
CA ALA A 119 -1.79 12.30 5.54
C ALA A 119 -1.48 10.83 5.26
N VAL A 120 -0.39 10.32 5.84
CA VAL A 120 0.10 8.96 5.62
C VAL A 120 -0.01 8.15 6.91
N VAL A 121 -0.63 6.98 6.81
CA VAL A 121 -0.76 6.05 7.92
C VAL A 121 -0.16 4.70 7.53
N VAL A 122 0.78 4.24 8.34
CA VAL A 122 1.38 2.91 8.22
C VAL A 122 0.63 1.96 9.16
N LEU A 123 0.02 0.94 8.58
CA LEU A 123 -0.61 -0.15 9.31
C LEU A 123 0.46 -1.15 9.72
N ASP A 124 0.82 -1.15 11.00
CA ASP A 124 1.79 -2.09 11.54
C ASP A 124 1.12 -3.37 12.04
N VAL A 125 1.66 -4.50 11.63
CA VAL A 125 1.23 -5.82 12.08
C VAL A 125 2.44 -6.76 12.11
N PRO A 126 2.59 -7.63 13.12
CA PRO A 126 3.62 -8.65 13.11
C PRO A 126 3.57 -9.51 11.85
N ALA A 127 4.75 -9.78 11.26
CA ALA A 127 4.86 -10.51 9.99
C ALA A 127 4.18 -11.89 10.03
N GLN A 128 4.23 -12.56 11.20
CA GLN A 128 3.57 -13.86 11.42
C GLN A 128 2.05 -13.77 11.29
N ILE A 129 1.44 -12.73 11.87
CA ILE A 129 0.00 -12.48 11.77
C ILE A 129 -0.39 -12.13 10.33
N ALA A 130 0.41 -11.30 9.68
CA ALA A 130 0.21 -10.94 8.28
C ALA A 130 0.24 -12.18 7.38
N GLN A 131 1.24 -13.05 7.55
CA GLN A 131 1.38 -14.30 6.80
C GLN A 131 0.17 -15.22 7.02
N GLN A 132 -0.28 -15.41 8.27
CA GLN A 132 -1.48 -16.20 8.56
C GLN A 132 -2.72 -15.64 7.85
N ARG A 133 -2.87 -14.30 7.80
CA ARG A 133 -3.98 -13.65 7.09
C ARG A 133 -3.91 -13.86 5.58
N ILE A 134 -2.71 -13.87 4.99
CA ILE A 134 -2.47 -14.15 3.57
C ILE A 134 -2.85 -15.59 3.25
N LEU A 135 -2.35 -16.55 4.04
CA LEU A 135 -2.63 -17.99 3.88
C LEU A 135 -4.13 -18.29 3.95
N ARG A 136 -4.86 -17.69 4.91
CA ARG A 136 -6.32 -17.87 5.04
C ARG A 136 -7.11 -17.35 3.83
N ARG A 137 -6.55 -16.42 3.06
CA ARG A 137 -7.18 -15.88 1.83
C ARG A 137 -6.90 -16.71 0.59
N GLY A 138 -6.02 -17.71 0.66
CA GLY A 138 -5.56 -18.47 -0.50
C GLY A 138 -4.80 -17.62 -1.52
N GLU A 139 -4.19 -16.53 -1.08
CA GLU A 139 -3.38 -15.65 -1.93
C GLU A 139 -1.93 -16.15 -2.03
N ASP A 140 -1.16 -15.60 -3.02
CA ASP A 140 0.24 -15.95 -3.24
C ASP A 140 1.05 -15.89 -1.93
N HIS A 141 1.86 -16.92 -1.70
CA HIS A 141 2.70 -17.03 -0.51
C HIS A 141 3.82 -15.98 -0.54
N GLU A 142 3.79 -15.06 0.41
CA GLU A 142 4.96 -14.23 0.71
C GLU A 142 5.75 -14.87 1.86
N SER A 143 7.07 -14.96 1.71
CA SER A 143 7.92 -15.54 2.76
C SER A 143 7.88 -14.66 4.02
N LEU A 144 8.04 -15.29 5.18
CA LEU A 144 8.09 -14.57 6.45
C LEU A 144 9.23 -13.56 6.47
N ASP A 145 10.39 -13.92 5.95
CA ASP A 145 11.57 -13.05 5.88
C ASP A 145 11.29 -11.80 5.05
N TYR A 146 10.62 -11.96 3.89
CA TYR A 146 10.22 -10.81 3.08
C TYR A 146 9.25 -9.89 3.83
N LEU A 147 8.27 -10.45 4.54
CA LEU A 147 7.32 -9.67 5.32
C LEU A 147 8.00 -8.93 6.47
N GLN A 148 9.00 -9.52 7.12
CA GLN A 148 9.80 -8.89 8.17
C GLN A 148 10.64 -7.73 7.62
N ILE A 149 11.36 -7.93 6.52
CA ILE A 149 12.14 -6.88 5.84
C ILE A 149 11.22 -5.73 5.41
N ALA A 150 10.09 -6.04 4.80
CA ALA A 150 9.13 -5.04 4.35
C ALA A 150 8.52 -4.26 5.52
N ARG A 151 8.19 -4.92 6.65
CA ARG A 151 7.70 -4.27 7.87
C ARG A 151 8.72 -3.28 8.41
N THR A 152 9.98 -3.72 8.59
CA THR A 152 11.07 -2.87 9.06
C THR A 152 11.24 -1.65 8.15
N ALA A 153 11.24 -1.83 6.84
CA ALA A 153 11.36 -0.74 5.88
C ALA A 153 10.21 0.28 5.99
N TYR A 154 8.96 -0.16 6.19
CA TYR A 154 7.84 0.76 6.40
C TYR A 154 7.95 1.53 7.71
N LEU A 155 8.38 0.89 8.79
CA LEU A 155 8.56 1.56 10.10
C LEU A 155 9.71 2.57 10.07
N GLU A 156 10.82 2.25 9.41
CA GLU A 156 11.93 3.17 9.21
C GLU A 156 11.52 4.40 8.39
N LEU A 157 10.79 4.19 7.29
CA LEU A 157 10.25 5.28 6.48
C LEU A 157 9.27 6.13 7.30
N ALA A 158 8.37 5.52 8.07
CA ALA A 158 7.44 6.24 8.92
C ALA A 158 8.18 7.12 9.93
N ARG A 159 9.22 6.59 10.57
CA ARG A 159 10.06 7.34 11.52
C ARG A 159 10.78 8.52 10.85
N THR A 160 11.34 8.30 9.66
CA THR A 160 12.11 9.31 8.92
C THR A 160 11.23 10.44 8.38
N GLU A 161 10.04 10.09 7.90
CA GLU A 161 9.11 11.02 7.25
C GLU A 161 8.05 11.59 8.23
N GLY A 162 8.05 11.16 9.49
CA GLY A 162 7.08 11.60 10.50
C GLY A 162 5.66 11.08 10.25
N TRP A 163 5.49 9.90 9.62
CA TRP A 163 4.17 9.34 9.35
C TRP A 163 3.58 8.66 10.59
N SER A 164 2.26 8.67 10.69
CA SER A 164 1.54 7.98 11.75
C SER A 164 1.66 6.46 11.59
N VAL A 165 1.96 5.77 12.69
CA VAL A 165 1.97 4.30 12.75
C VAL A 165 0.82 3.86 13.64
N VAL A 166 -0.02 2.93 13.16
CA VAL A 166 -1.17 2.41 13.90
C VAL A 166 -1.09 0.89 13.96
N ASP A 167 -1.31 0.34 15.15
CA ASP A 167 -1.36 -1.11 15.35
C ASP A 167 -2.56 -1.73 14.63
N ALA A 168 -2.29 -2.55 13.61
CA ALA A 168 -3.28 -3.20 12.78
C ALA A 168 -3.61 -4.64 13.25
N THR A 169 -3.34 -4.97 14.49
CA THR A 169 -3.78 -6.24 15.11
C THR A 169 -5.23 -6.19 15.54
N ALA A 170 -5.74 -4.99 15.88
CA ALA A 170 -7.09 -4.76 16.33
C ALA A 170 -8.16 -5.03 15.26
N ALA A 171 -9.42 -5.09 15.68
CA ALA A 171 -10.57 -5.22 14.78
C ALA A 171 -10.68 -4.01 13.85
N THR A 172 -11.22 -4.22 12.64
CA THR A 172 -11.21 -3.20 11.57
C THR A 172 -11.96 -1.92 11.92
N ASP A 173 -13.03 -2.02 12.69
CA ASP A 173 -13.85 -0.89 13.17
C ASP A 173 -13.08 -0.03 14.19
N VAL A 174 -12.41 -0.67 15.14
CA VAL A 174 -11.53 0.00 16.11
C VAL A 174 -10.38 0.69 15.40
N LEU A 175 -9.73 -0.02 14.47
CA LEU A 175 -8.64 0.53 13.66
C LEU A 175 -9.10 1.74 12.83
N ALA A 176 -10.27 1.68 12.21
CA ALA A 176 -10.81 2.78 11.44
C ALA A 176 -11.10 4.00 12.34
N ALA A 177 -11.62 3.81 13.55
CA ALA A 177 -11.86 4.89 14.52
C ALA A 177 -10.55 5.52 14.99
N GLN A 178 -9.52 4.72 15.30
CA GLN A 178 -8.18 5.22 15.68
C GLN A 178 -7.55 6.06 14.57
N ILE A 179 -7.63 5.59 13.32
CA ILE A 179 -7.08 6.32 12.17
C ILE A 179 -7.85 7.63 11.96
N ALA A 180 -9.18 7.61 12.06
CA ALA A 180 -10.00 8.81 11.93
C ALA A 180 -9.62 9.87 12.97
N ALA A 181 -9.41 9.46 14.22
CA ALA A 181 -8.94 10.34 15.28
C ALA A 181 -7.51 10.87 15.07
N ALA A 182 -6.61 10.05 14.51
CA ALA A 182 -5.20 10.43 14.27
C ALA A 182 -5.01 11.40 13.11
N VAL A 183 -6.00 11.58 12.22
CA VAL A 183 -5.93 12.45 11.03
C VAL A 183 -7.05 13.50 10.98
N ASP A 184 -7.68 13.78 12.13
CA ASP A 184 -8.74 14.79 12.31
C ASP A 184 -9.89 14.66 11.28
N LEU A 185 -10.37 13.44 11.06
CA LEU A 185 -11.42 13.11 10.08
C LEU A 185 -12.83 13.17 10.66
#